data_429db7f9751ffe27fdf0b754fc7f5efe
#
_entry.id   429db7f9751ffe27fdf0b754fc7f5efe
#
_cell.length_a   1.000
_cell.length_b   1.000
_cell.length_c   1.000
_cell.angle_alpha   90.00
_cell.angle_beta   90.00
_cell.angle_gamma   90.00
#
_symmetry.space_group_name_H-M   'P 1'
#
loop_
_entity.id
_entity.type
_entity.pdbx_description
1 polymer ?
#
loop_
_entity_poly.entity_id
_entity_poly.type
_entity_poly.pdbx_seq_one_letter_code
_entity_poly.pdbx_strand_id
1 'polypeptide(L)'
;HEPPLEAARRELREEAGLEATEWRLVLDGLELSNSITDEVAFGFLALDLTPVPLDPDETEVLTLRRVPYRQALDLALAGVLKDVLTVAMLLRAYHMAQEGELPPAVVSAMLA
;
A
#
# COMPACT_ATOMS: atom_id res chain seq x y z
N HIS A 1 2.14 -16.61 14.06
CA HIS A 1 2.85 -16.01 12.94
C HIS A 1 1.92 -15.90 11.73
N GLU A 2 1.53 -14.71 11.42
CA GLU A 2 0.52 -14.42 10.42
C GLU A 2 1.15 -14.29 9.04
N PRO A 3 0.56 -14.91 7.98
CA PRO A 3 1.04 -14.69 6.62
C PRO A 3 0.95 -13.21 6.23
N PRO A 4 1.85 -12.70 5.40
CA PRO A 4 1.86 -11.26 5.05
C PRO A 4 0.55 -10.73 4.49
N LEU A 5 -0.14 -11.47 3.62
CA LEU A 5 -1.41 -11.03 3.06
C LEU A 5 -2.49 -10.92 4.13
N GLU A 6 -2.54 -11.88 5.05
CA GLU A 6 -3.53 -11.84 6.12
C GLU A 6 -3.27 -10.68 7.07
N ALA A 7 -2.00 -10.37 7.33
CA ALA A 7 -1.62 -9.19 8.11
C ALA A 7 -2.08 -7.91 7.42
N ALA A 8 -1.85 -7.79 6.10
CA ALA A 8 -2.26 -6.63 5.34
C ALA A 8 -3.77 -6.44 5.34
N ARG A 9 -4.52 -7.53 5.19
CA ARG A 9 -6.00 -7.49 5.25
C ARG A 9 -6.48 -7.00 6.61
N ARG A 10 -5.90 -7.53 7.66
CA ARG A 10 -6.26 -7.15 9.03
C ARG A 10 -5.94 -5.67 9.28
N GLU A 11 -4.76 -5.23 8.90
CA GLU A 11 -4.34 -3.84 9.10
C GLU A 11 -5.20 -2.86 8.31
N LEU A 12 -5.57 -3.19 7.07
CA LEU A 12 -6.44 -2.34 6.27
C LEU A 12 -7.80 -2.15 6.95
N ARG A 13 -8.35 -3.23 7.50
CA ARG A 13 -9.61 -3.17 8.21
C ARG A 13 -9.50 -2.38 9.50
N GLU A 14 -8.46 -2.65 10.30
CA GLU A 14 -8.28 -2.00 11.59
C GLU A 14 -7.93 -0.52 11.48
N GLU A 15 -7.08 -0.16 10.52
CA GLU A 15 -6.56 1.19 10.41
C GLU A 15 -7.38 2.09 9.50
N ALA A 16 -7.95 1.54 8.44
CA ALA A 16 -8.64 2.33 7.43
C ALA A 16 -10.15 2.06 7.36
N GLY A 17 -10.63 0.99 8.01
CA GLY A 17 -12.04 0.64 7.92
C GLY A 17 -12.45 0.22 6.51
N LEU A 18 -11.58 -0.52 5.83
CA LEU A 18 -11.80 -0.96 4.46
C LEU A 18 -11.52 -2.45 4.30
N GLU A 19 -12.23 -3.06 3.37
CA GLU A 19 -11.93 -4.38 2.85
C GLU A 19 -11.71 -4.26 1.34
N ALA A 20 -10.89 -5.15 0.78
CA ALA A 20 -10.64 -5.20 -0.65
C ALA A 20 -10.95 -6.59 -1.18
N THR A 21 -11.50 -6.67 -2.40
CA THR A 21 -11.77 -7.95 -3.03
C THR A 21 -10.60 -8.44 -3.86
N GLU A 22 -9.67 -7.57 -4.21
CA GLU A 22 -8.50 -7.94 -5.00
C GLU A 22 -7.24 -7.39 -4.39
N TRP A 23 -6.20 -8.21 -4.34
CA TRP A 23 -4.90 -7.86 -3.77
C TRP A 23 -3.80 -8.18 -4.78
N ARG A 24 -2.87 -7.27 -4.96
CA ARG A 24 -1.72 -7.46 -5.83
C ARG A 24 -0.44 -7.27 -5.05
N LEU A 25 0.46 -8.24 -5.12
CA LEU A 25 1.76 -8.16 -4.47
C LEU A 25 2.64 -7.16 -5.21
N VAL A 26 3.22 -6.22 -4.50
CA VAL A 26 4.10 -5.18 -5.05
C VAL A 26 5.52 -5.36 -4.54
N LEU A 27 5.68 -5.53 -3.22
CA LEU A 27 6.99 -5.80 -2.62
C LEU A 27 6.96 -7.21 -2.04
N ASP A 28 7.89 -8.04 -2.45
CA ASP A 28 7.94 -9.46 -2.07
C ASP A 28 9.21 -9.75 -1.28
N GLY A 29 9.12 -9.62 0.05
CA GLY A 29 10.23 -9.93 0.92
C GLY A 29 11.41 -8.99 0.75
N LEU A 30 11.14 -7.69 0.59
CA LEU A 30 12.19 -6.69 0.43
C LEU A 30 12.97 -6.54 1.73
N GLU A 31 14.29 -6.70 1.66
CA GLU A 31 15.13 -6.61 2.84
C GLU A 31 15.28 -5.17 3.30
N LEU A 32 15.05 -4.94 4.61
CA LEU A 32 15.16 -3.60 5.19
C LEU A 32 16.60 -3.27 5.59
N SER A 33 17.37 -4.29 5.95
CA SER A 33 18.79 -4.15 6.24
C SER A 33 19.47 -5.50 6.01
N ASN A 34 20.52 -5.50 5.21
CA ASN A 34 21.21 -6.73 4.84
C ASN A 34 22.35 -7.10 5.80
N SER A 35 22.59 -6.34 6.85
CA SER A 35 23.72 -6.59 7.74
C SER A 35 23.38 -6.51 9.23
N ILE A 36 22.23 -5.97 9.59
CA ILE A 36 21.88 -5.73 10.99
C ILE A 36 20.65 -6.52 11.41
N THR A 37 19.69 -6.69 10.51
CA THR A 37 18.42 -7.38 10.79
C THR A 37 18.06 -8.29 9.63
N ASP A 38 17.28 -9.33 9.94
CA ASP A 38 16.67 -10.20 8.95
C ASP A 38 15.23 -9.80 8.63
N GLU A 39 14.82 -8.60 9.00
CA GLU A 39 13.48 -8.10 8.68
C GLU A 39 13.28 -7.94 7.19
N VAL A 40 12.11 -8.37 6.72
CA VAL A 40 11.70 -8.20 5.34
C VAL A 40 10.34 -7.54 5.29
N ALA A 41 10.08 -6.83 4.19
CA ALA A 41 8.83 -6.12 3.99
C ALA A 41 8.06 -6.72 2.83
N PHE A 42 6.75 -6.80 3.00
CA PHE A 42 5.81 -7.16 1.93
C PHE A 42 4.89 -5.98 1.72
N GLY A 43 4.59 -5.65 0.47
CA GLY A 43 3.70 -4.56 0.14
C GLY A 43 2.65 -5.01 -0.87
N PHE A 44 1.43 -4.57 -0.66
CA PHE A 44 0.30 -4.96 -1.50
C PHE A 44 -0.49 -3.75 -1.95
N LEU A 45 -1.08 -3.85 -3.14
CA LEU A 45 -2.16 -2.96 -3.57
C LEU A 45 -3.47 -3.63 -3.23
N ALA A 46 -4.33 -2.91 -2.54
CA ALA A 46 -5.69 -3.35 -2.23
C ALA A 46 -6.64 -2.66 -3.19
N LEU A 47 -7.40 -3.44 -3.94
CA LEU A 47 -8.27 -2.96 -5.00
C LEU A 47 -9.71 -3.34 -4.74
N ASP A 48 -10.63 -2.55 -5.30
CA ASP A 48 -12.06 -2.77 -5.17
C ASP A 48 -12.48 -2.73 -3.70
N LEU A 49 -12.41 -1.54 -3.14
CA LEU A 49 -12.55 -1.30 -1.71
C LEU A 49 -14.00 -1.15 -1.29
N THR A 50 -14.32 -1.70 -0.13
CA THR A 50 -15.63 -1.57 0.50
C THR A 50 -15.44 -1.12 1.95
N PRO A 51 -16.18 -0.09 2.40
CA PRO A 51 -16.11 0.32 3.80
C PRO A 51 -16.64 -0.75 4.75
N VAL A 52 -15.97 -0.90 5.89
CA VAL A 52 -16.43 -1.75 6.98
C VAL A 52 -16.34 -0.95 8.28
N PRO A 53 -17.13 -1.31 9.30
CA PRO A 53 -17.06 -0.59 10.56
C PRO A 53 -15.71 -0.74 11.22
N LEU A 54 -15.20 0.38 11.77
CA LEU A 54 -14.01 0.34 12.62
C LEU A 54 -14.40 -0.21 14.00
N ASP A 55 -13.44 -0.90 14.63
CA ASP A 55 -13.62 -1.38 15.99
C ASP A 55 -13.65 -0.18 16.94
N PRO A 56 -14.75 0.04 17.69
CA PRO A 56 -14.82 1.17 18.62
C PRO A 56 -13.81 1.09 19.76
N ASP A 57 -13.24 -0.09 20.00
CA ASP A 57 -12.22 -0.27 21.05
C ASP A 57 -10.80 0.02 20.56
N GLU A 58 -10.64 0.36 19.25
CA GLU A 58 -9.34 0.78 18.75
C GLU A 58 -8.90 2.07 19.42
N THR A 59 -7.72 2.03 20.01
CA THR A 59 -7.17 3.18 20.75
C THR A 59 -6.24 4.04 19.93
N GLU A 60 -5.78 3.54 18.78
CA GLU A 60 -4.93 4.33 17.91
C GLU A 60 -5.76 5.30 17.09
N VAL A 61 -5.38 6.57 17.18
CA VAL A 61 -6.01 7.62 16.38
C VAL A 61 -5.07 7.92 15.21
N LEU A 62 -5.43 7.39 14.05
CA LEU A 62 -4.70 7.66 12.82
C LEU A 62 -5.45 8.71 12.02
N THR A 63 -4.72 9.69 11.51
CA THR A 63 -5.28 10.65 10.56
C THR A 63 -5.10 10.08 9.15
N LEU A 64 -6.23 9.72 8.52
CA LEU A 64 -6.21 9.19 7.16
C LEU A 64 -6.54 10.29 6.17
N ARG A 65 -5.77 10.37 5.09
CA ARG A 65 -6.07 11.24 3.96
C ARG A 65 -6.15 10.39 2.70
N ARG A 66 -7.22 10.59 1.96
CA ARG A 66 -7.36 9.99 0.65
C ARG A 66 -6.89 11.01 -0.38
N VAL A 67 -5.89 10.65 -1.16
CA VAL A 67 -5.33 11.54 -2.17
C VAL A 67 -5.26 10.80 -3.51
N PRO A 68 -5.28 11.52 -4.64
CA PRO A 68 -5.02 10.88 -5.93
C PRO A 68 -3.64 10.22 -5.93
N TYR A 69 -3.54 9.07 -6.55
CA TYR A 69 -2.26 8.35 -6.64
C TYR A 69 -1.16 9.24 -7.20
N ARG A 70 -1.46 10.02 -8.25
CA ARG A 70 -0.48 10.90 -8.87
C ARG A 70 0.09 11.92 -7.90
N GLN A 71 -0.73 12.44 -7.00
CA GLN A 71 -0.26 13.39 -5.98
C GLN A 71 0.75 12.73 -5.04
N ALA A 72 0.46 11.51 -4.60
CA ALA A 72 1.39 10.77 -3.74
C ALA A 72 2.70 10.46 -4.47
N LEU A 73 2.60 10.04 -5.73
CA LEU A 73 3.78 9.77 -6.55
C LEU A 73 4.64 11.03 -6.72
N ASP A 74 4.02 12.16 -6.99
CA ASP A 74 4.74 13.41 -7.16
C ASP A 74 5.48 13.82 -5.88
N LEU A 75 4.87 13.58 -4.72
CA LEU A 75 5.53 13.85 -3.44
C LEU A 75 6.73 12.94 -3.22
N ALA A 76 6.65 11.68 -3.65
CA ALA A 76 7.77 10.76 -3.58
C ALA A 76 8.90 11.19 -4.51
N LEU A 77 8.56 11.57 -5.75
CA LEU A 77 9.53 12.01 -6.75
C LEU A 77 10.22 13.31 -6.34
N ALA A 78 9.52 14.19 -5.65
CA ALA A 78 10.06 15.45 -5.15
C ALA A 78 10.89 15.30 -3.88
N GLY A 79 10.97 14.10 -3.31
CA GLY A 79 11.72 13.86 -2.08
C GLY A 79 11.02 14.34 -0.81
N VAL A 80 9.73 14.66 -0.89
CA VAL A 80 8.95 15.11 0.27
C VAL A 80 8.57 13.91 1.14
N LEU A 81 8.13 12.81 0.53
CA LEU A 81 7.91 11.56 1.24
C LEU A 81 9.26 10.88 1.48
N LYS A 82 9.54 10.58 2.73
CA LYS A 82 10.86 10.07 3.13
C LYS A 82 10.83 8.65 3.66
N ASP A 83 9.66 8.05 3.83
CA ASP A 83 9.54 6.65 4.23
C ASP A 83 9.94 5.75 3.06
N VAL A 84 10.97 4.96 3.24
CA VAL A 84 11.55 4.16 2.15
C VAL A 84 10.56 3.15 1.58
N LEU A 85 9.73 2.54 2.42
CA LEU A 85 8.75 1.56 1.95
C LEU A 85 7.63 2.22 1.16
N THR A 86 7.17 3.39 1.59
CA THR A 86 6.15 4.15 0.86
C THR A 86 6.67 4.56 -0.52
N VAL A 87 7.90 5.07 -0.57
CA VAL A 87 8.51 5.47 -1.84
C VAL A 87 8.66 4.26 -2.76
N ALA A 88 9.18 3.15 -2.25
CA ALA A 88 9.33 1.93 -3.04
C ALA A 88 7.99 1.42 -3.58
N MET A 89 6.94 1.44 -2.75
CA MET A 89 5.60 1.03 -3.15
C MET A 89 5.06 1.89 -4.29
N LEU A 90 5.17 3.21 -4.16
CA LEU A 90 4.66 4.13 -5.16
C LEU A 90 5.37 3.97 -6.50
N LEU A 91 6.70 3.87 -6.48
CA LEU A 91 7.48 3.72 -7.71
C LEU A 91 7.23 2.39 -8.39
N ARG A 92 7.19 1.30 -7.61
CA ARG A 92 6.97 -0.01 -8.20
C ARG A 92 5.56 -0.18 -8.73
N ALA A 93 4.55 0.33 -8.01
CA ALA A 93 3.18 0.32 -8.48
C ALA A 93 3.03 1.11 -9.79
N TYR A 94 3.73 2.23 -9.91
CA TYR A 94 3.73 3.01 -11.14
C TYR A 94 4.28 2.20 -12.32
N HIS A 95 5.40 1.52 -12.10
CA HIS A 95 5.98 0.65 -13.12
C HIS A 95 5.00 -0.45 -13.53
N MET A 96 4.35 -1.09 -12.56
CA MET A 96 3.36 -2.14 -12.84
C MET A 96 2.21 -1.60 -13.68
N ALA A 97 1.75 -0.38 -13.39
CA ALA A 97 0.70 0.27 -14.18
C ALA A 97 1.16 0.54 -15.61
N GLN A 98 2.38 1.00 -15.79
CA GLN A 98 2.93 1.26 -17.12
C GLN A 98 3.09 0.00 -17.95
N GLU A 99 3.39 -1.12 -17.32
CA GLU A 99 3.57 -2.41 -17.98
C GLU A 99 2.25 -3.18 -18.17
N GLY A 100 1.13 -2.58 -17.79
CA GLY A 100 -0.18 -3.22 -17.96
C GLY A 100 -0.42 -4.40 -17.04
N GLU A 101 0.27 -4.46 -15.92
CA GLU A 101 0.14 -5.55 -14.94
C GLU A 101 -1.02 -5.37 -13.98
N LEU A 102 -1.74 -4.25 -14.07
CA LEU A 102 -2.88 -3.94 -13.21
C LEU A 102 -4.15 -3.83 -14.03
N PRO A 103 -5.34 -3.95 -13.41
CA PRO A 103 -6.60 -3.80 -14.16
C PRO A 103 -6.67 -2.46 -14.88
N PRO A 104 -7.26 -2.41 -16.09
CA PRO A 104 -7.29 -1.19 -16.90
C PRO A 104 -7.87 0.04 -16.19
N ALA A 105 -8.92 -0.13 -15.39
CA ALA A 105 -9.51 0.98 -14.65
C ALA A 105 -8.55 1.55 -13.62
N VAL A 106 -7.75 0.68 -12.98
CA VAL A 106 -6.75 1.09 -12.01
C VAL A 106 -5.62 1.84 -12.71
N VAL A 107 -5.15 1.32 -13.85
CA VAL A 107 -4.10 1.96 -14.66
C VAL A 107 -4.55 3.36 -15.07
N SER A 108 -5.78 3.51 -15.57
CA SER A 108 -6.31 4.81 -15.96
C SER A 108 -6.30 5.81 -14.81
N ALA A 109 -6.74 5.37 -13.63
CA ALA A 109 -6.77 6.23 -12.45
C ALA A 109 -5.36 6.63 -12.00
N MET A 110 -4.41 5.70 -12.06
CA MET A 110 -3.04 5.95 -11.60
C MET A 110 -2.26 6.85 -12.55
N LEU A 111 -2.47 6.70 -13.85
CA LEU A 111 -1.70 7.43 -14.87
C LEU A 111 -2.36 8.75 -15.30
N ALA A 112 -3.52 9.05 -14.71
CA ALA A 112 -4.24 10.28 -15.04
C ALA A 112 -3.48 11.54 -14.61
#